data_26494d3adb1281c7c3e698b606a33dc3
#
_entry.id   26494d3adb1281c7c3e698b606a33dc3
#
_cell.length_a   1.000
_cell.length_b   1.000
_cell.length_c   1.000
_cell.angle_alpha   90.00
_cell.angle_beta   90.00
_cell.angle_gamma   90.00
#
_symmetry.space_group_name_H-M   'P 1'
#
loop_
_entity.id
_entity.type
_entity.pdbx_description
1 polymer ?
#
loop_
_entity_poly.entity_id
_entity_poly.type
_entity_poly.pdbx_seq_one_letter_code
_entity_poly.pdbx_strand_id
1 'polypeptide(L)'
;NSLKQQAIFFHSLFSALGHLAKSDGKVTDREIQIATSLMDDMQLTGDARREAQDAFREGKARDFPLADMLKGFYEATHGRRDILQVFLEILIQAAFADGQLSQEEYVVLEKVAKPLGFRRRDLDYLISMFEAELRFRQREGQRGQANGRRQQSRQQQAPYSAQQTLDDAYRIIGVSASDDEKTIKRAYRKRMSEHHPDKLISKGLPEQAMEIAKKKAQDIQSAYELIKQRRDF
;
A
#
# COMPACT_ATOMS: atom_id res chain seq x y z
N ASN A 1 -12.73 -0.08 23.68
CA ASN A 1 -13.03 0.28 22.27
C ASN A 1 -11.82 0.12 21.33
N SER A 2 -10.59 0.48 21.75
CA SER A 2 -9.39 0.37 20.91
C SER A 2 -9.05 -1.06 20.49
N LEU A 3 -9.06 -2.02 21.44
CA LEU A 3 -8.75 -3.43 21.13
C LEU A 3 -9.77 -4.06 20.17
N LYS A 4 -11.05 -3.73 20.32
CA LYS A 4 -12.11 -4.22 19.43
C LYS A 4 -11.93 -3.66 18.00
N GLN A 5 -11.58 -2.39 17.87
CA GLN A 5 -11.31 -1.76 16.57
C GLN A 5 -10.09 -2.37 15.89
N GLN A 6 -9.01 -2.63 16.64
CA GLN A 6 -7.83 -3.33 16.14
C GLN A 6 -8.16 -4.73 15.64
N ALA A 7 -8.92 -5.50 16.42
CA ALA A 7 -9.34 -6.85 16.03
C ALA A 7 -10.18 -6.84 14.74
N ILE A 8 -11.08 -5.89 14.58
CA ILE A 8 -11.88 -5.73 13.36
C ILE A 8 -11.00 -5.38 12.16
N PHE A 9 -10.03 -4.48 12.34
CA PHE A 9 -9.10 -4.11 11.28
C PHE A 9 -8.31 -5.33 10.79
N PHE A 10 -7.71 -6.08 11.69
CA PHE A 10 -6.91 -7.27 11.33
C PHE A 10 -7.76 -8.37 10.72
N HIS A 11 -8.92 -8.66 11.30
CA HIS A 11 -9.83 -9.65 10.73
C HIS A 11 -10.23 -9.27 9.30
N SER A 12 -10.61 -8.02 9.09
CA SER A 12 -11.00 -7.51 7.77
C SER A 12 -9.84 -7.57 6.78
N LEU A 13 -8.64 -7.17 7.21
CA LEU A 13 -7.46 -7.15 6.37
C LEU A 13 -7.06 -8.56 5.92
N PHE A 14 -6.93 -9.49 6.85
CA PHE A 14 -6.45 -10.84 6.52
C PHE A 14 -7.50 -11.69 5.83
N SER A 15 -8.78 -11.49 6.10
CA SER A 15 -9.85 -12.15 5.33
C SER A 15 -9.93 -11.62 3.89
N ALA A 16 -9.82 -10.32 3.68
CA ALA A 16 -9.72 -9.73 2.35
C ALA A 16 -8.47 -10.21 1.60
N LEU A 17 -7.34 -10.31 2.30
CA LEU A 17 -6.08 -10.83 1.74
C LEU A 17 -6.20 -12.30 1.33
N GLY A 18 -6.88 -13.12 2.14
CA GLY A 18 -7.17 -14.51 1.79
C GLY A 18 -8.05 -14.64 0.54
N HIS A 19 -9.04 -13.77 0.42
CA HIS A 19 -9.89 -13.72 -0.76
C HIS A 19 -9.12 -13.28 -2.02
N LEU A 20 -8.23 -12.31 -1.88
CA LEU A 20 -7.32 -11.85 -2.93
C LEU A 20 -6.37 -12.99 -3.37
N ALA A 21 -5.79 -13.71 -2.43
CA ALA A 21 -4.89 -14.82 -2.71
C ALA A 21 -5.56 -15.96 -3.49
N LYS A 22 -6.86 -16.14 -3.31
CA LYS A 22 -7.66 -17.16 -4.02
C LYS A 22 -8.20 -16.69 -5.38
N SER A 23 -7.96 -15.45 -5.78
CA SER A 23 -8.59 -14.81 -6.95
C SER A 23 -8.38 -15.55 -8.26
N ASP A 24 -7.24 -16.22 -8.43
CA ASP A 24 -6.90 -17.04 -9.61
C ASP A 24 -7.27 -18.53 -9.46
N GLY A 25 -7.95 -18.90 -8.38
CA GLY A 25 -8.41 -20.25 -8.09
C GLY A 25 -7.43 -21.14 -7.35
N LYS A 26 -6.17 -20.71 -7.18
CA LYS A 26 -5.13 -21.46 -6.46
C LYS A 26 -4.37 -20.55 -5.50
N VAL A 27 -4.20 -21.00 -4.27
CA VAL A 27 -3.31 -20.34 -3.31
C VAL A 27 -1.92 -20.93 -3.45
N THR A 28 -0.95 -20.11 -3.80
CA THR A 28 0.46 -20.50 -3.92
C THR A 28 1.19 -20.30 -2.59
N ASP A 29 2.33 -21.00 -2.42
CA ASP A 29 3.22 -20.80 -1.26
C ASP A 29 3.65 -19.34 -1.13
N ARG A 30 3.78 -18.63 -2.25
CA ARG A 30 4.15 -17.22 -2.28
C ARG A 30 3.07 -16.32 -1.67
N GLU A 31 1.80 -16.58 -1.95
CA GLU A 31 0.68 -15.84 -1.36
C GLU A 31 0.57 -16.07 0.14
N ILE A 32 0.87 -17.28 0.60
CA ILE A 32 0.99 -17.61 2.02
C ILE A 32 2.17 -16.86 2.65
N GLN A 33 3.31 -16.79 1.96
CA GLN A 33 4.48 -16.03 2.41
C GLN A 33 4.19 -14.54 2.52
N ILE A 34 3.41 -13.97 1.62
CA ILE A 34 3.00 -12.55 1.68
C ILE A 34 2.17 -12.29 2.94
N ALA A 35 1.18 -13.12 3.22
CA ALA A 35 0.37 -13.02 4.42
C ALA A 35 1.22 -13.17 5.69
N THR A 36 2.15 -14.13 5.68
CA THR A 36 3.09 -14.37 6.79
C THR A 36 4.02 -13.17 6.99
N SER A 37 4.59 -12.63 5.91
CA SER A 37 5.44 -11.44 5.97
C SER A 37 4.69 -10.22 6.53
N LEU A 38 3.44 -10.04 6.13
CA LEU A 38 2.62 -8.95 6.65
C LEU A 38 2.32 -9.12 8.14
N MET A 39 2.09 -10.35 8.61
CA MET A 39 1.96 -10.65 10.05
C MET A 39 3.25 -10.34 10.80
N ASP A 40 4.40 -10.64 10.22
CA ASP A 40 5.72 -10.35 10.80
C ASP A 40 5.97 -8.85 10.84
N ASP A 41 5.70 -8.13 9.77
CA ASP A 41 5.83 -6.66 9.70
C ASP A 41 4.94 -5.96 10.74
N MET A 42 3.77 -6.52 11.01
CA MET A 42 2.85 -6.04 12.04
C MET A 42 3.17 -6.60 13.43
N GLN A 43 4.21 -7.40 13.58
CA GLN A 43 4.63 -8.02 14.84
C GLN A 43 3.50 -8.82 15.54
N LEU A 44 2.64 -9.45 14.75
CA LEU A 44 1.56 -10.28 15.27
C LEU A 44 2.12 -11.59 15.82
N THR A 45 1.84 -11.85 17.09
CA THR A 45 2.25 -13.07 17.82
C THR A 45 1.08 -13.65 18.60
N GLY A 46 1.22 -14.89 19.07
CA GLY A 46 0.23 -15.53 19.94
C GLY A 46 -1.17 -15.57 19.33
N ASP A 47 -2.15 -15.17 20.10
CA ASP A 47 -3.57 -15.21 19.69
C ASP A 47 -3.88 -14.28 18.53
N ALA A 48 -3.31 -13.08 18.50
CA ALA A 48 -3.50 -12.13 17.41
C ALA A 48 -3.03 -12.73 16.07
N ARG A 49 -1.91 -13.45 16.06
CA ARG A 49 -1.40 -14.13 14.87
C ARG A 49 -2.31 -15.28 14.44
N ARG A 50 -2.79 -16.08 15.39
CA ARG A 50 -3.75 -17.15 15.10
C ARG A 50 -5.04 -16.62 14.50
N GLU A 51 -5.58 -15.56 15.07
CA GLU A 51 -6.80 -14.89 14.54
C GLU A 51 -6.58 -14.37 13.11
N ALA A 52 -5.41 -13.79 12.81
CA ALA A 52 -5.06 -13.37 11.46
C ALA A 52 -4.96 -14.55 10.49
N GLN A 53 -4.34 -15.65 10.91
CA GLN A 53 -4.26 -16.88 10.11
C GLN A 53 -5.63 -17.50 9.85
N ASP A 54 -6.51 -17.51 10.86
CA ASP A 54 -7.88 -18.00 10.72
C ASP A 54 -8.70 -17.10 9.79
N ALA A 55 -8.57 -15.79 9.92
CA ALA A 55 -9.22 -14.84 9.01
C ALA A 55 -8.77 -15.02 7.56
N PHE A 56 -7.47 -15.20 7.32
CA PHE A 56 -6.92 -15.51 6.00
C PHE A 56 -7.53 -16.79 5.42
N ARG A 57 -7.62 -17.83 6.23
CA ARG A 57 -8.21 -19.11 5.84
C ARG A 57 -9.69 -18.97 5.51
N GLU A 58 -10.45 -18.24 6.34
CA GLU A 58 -11.88 -17.96 6.10
C GLU A 58 -12.08 -17.19 4.79
N GLY A 59 -11.25 -16.17 4.54
CA GLY A 59 -11.31 -15.36 3.32
C GLY A 59 -11.09 -16.15 2.03
N LYS A 60 -10.38 -17.27 2.09
CA LYS A 60 -10.18 -18.16 0.94
C LYS A 60 -11.41 -18.97 0.56
N ALA A 61 -12.40 -19.07 1.44
CA ALA A 61 -13.60 -19.81 1.15
C ALA A 61 -14.37 -19.20 -0.03
N ARG A 62 -14.85 -20.04 -0.93
CA ARG A 62 -15.54 -19.59 -2.15
C ARG A 62 -16.79 -18.78 -1.88
N ASP A 63 -17.48 -19.10 -0.80
CA ASP A 63 -18.70 -18.47 -0.33
C ASP A 63 -18.47 -17.38 0.73
N PHE A 64 -17.22 -16.94 0.90
CA PHE A 64 -16.89 -15.90 1.88
C PHE A 64 -17.69 -14.63 1.58
N PRO A 65 -18.42 -14.08 2.58
CA PRO A 65 -19.29 -12.92 2.39
C PRO A 65 -18.49 -11.63 2.42
N LEU A 66 -17.69 -11.39 1.38
CA LEU A 66 -16.77 -10.24 1.28
C LEU A 66 -17.50 -8.90 1.44
N ALA A 67 -18.61 -8.70 0.73
CA ALA A 67 -19.35 -7.44 0.76
C ALA A 67 -19.92 -7.14 2.15
N ASP A 68 -20.46 -8.14 2.84
CA ASP A 68 -21.02 -7.98 4.19
C ASP A 68 -19.91 -7.69 5.21
N MET A 69 -18.78 -8.39 5.10
CA MET A 69 -17.62 -8.14 5.96
C MET A 69 -17.10 -6.71 5.79
N LEU A 70 -16.96 -6.23 4.57
CA LEU A 70 -16.47 -4.87 4.28
C LEU A 70 -17.47 -3.79 4.70
N LYS A 71 -18.77 -4.07 4.59
CA LYS A 71 -19.80 -3.17 5.12
C LYS A 71 -19.66 -3.01 6.64
N GLY A 72 -19.50 -4.12 7.36
CA GLY A 72 -19.25 -4.08 8.80
C GLY A 72 -17.97 -3.33 9.17
N PHE A 73 -16.92 -3.51 8.40
CA PHE A 73 -15.67 -2.76 8.59
C PHE A 73 -15.85 -1.26 8.34
N TYR A 74 -16.56 -0.88 7.28
CA TYR A 74 -16.88 0.52 6.99
C TYR A 74 -17.66 1.16 8.16
N GLU A 75 -18.67 0.48 8.68
CA GLU A 75 -19.46 0.93 9.82
C GLU A 75 -18.61 1.06 11.10
N ALA A 76 -17.76 0.07 11.37
CA ALA A 76 -16.87 0.07 12.54
C ALA A 76 -15.84 1.19 12.52
N THR A 77 -15.40 1.62 11.35
CA THR A 77 -14.48 2.75 11.17
C THR A 77 -15.21 4.09 11.03
N HIS A 78 -16.53 4.11 11.13
CA HIS A 78 -17.37 5.29 10.91
C HIS A 78 -17.09 5.97 9.54
N GLY A 79 -16.78 5.17 8.53
CA GLY A 79 -16.49 5.64 7.18
C GLY A 79 -15.26 6.55 7.09
N ARG A 80 -14.32 6.48 8.04
CA ARG A 80 -13.10 7.28 8.01
C ARG A 80 -12.24 6.93 6.81
N ARG A 81 -12.29 7.81 5.82
CA ARG A 81 -11.68 7.58 4.51
C ARG A 81 -10.17 7.36 4.58
N ASP A 82 -9.47 8.02 5.47
CA ASP A 82 -8.02 7.86 5.67
C ASP A 82 -7.64 6.44 6.14
N ILE A 83 -8.38 5.89 7.09
CA ILE A 83 -8.18 4.51 7.56
C ILE A 83 -8.52 3.50 6.46
N LEU A 84 -9.66 3.70 5.79
CA LEU A 84 -10.09 2.83 4.69
C LEU A 84 -9.12 2.88 3.51
N GLN A 85 -8.53 4.04 3.23
CA GLN A 85 -7.52 4.20 2.20
C GLN A 85 -6.24 3.43 2.54
N VAL A 86 -5.74 3.53 3.76
CA VAL A 86 -4.56 2.76 4.21
C VAL A 86 -4.83 1.26 4.12
N PHE A 87 -6.00 0.83 4.53
CA PHE A 87 -6.42 -0.56 4.38
C PHE A 87 -6.35 -1.03 2.92
N LEU A 88 -6.92 -0.26 2.01
CA LEU A 88 -6.88 -0.57 0.57
C LEU A 88 -5.45 -0.53 0.00
N GLU A 89 -4.64 0.42 0.43
CA GLU A 89 -3.23 0.52 0.03
C GLU A 89 -2.41 -0.70 0.47
N ILE A 90 -2.66 -1.25 1.65
CA ILE A 90 -2.02 -2.49 2.12
C ILE A 90 -2.40 -3.67 1.22
N LEU A 91 -3.67 -3.79 0.84
CA LEU A 91 -4.11 -4.83 -0.09
C LEU A 91 -3.49 -4.68 -1.50
N ILE A 92 -3.39 -3.46 -2.00
CA ILE A 92 -2.72 -3.17 -3.28
C ILE A 92 -1.25 -3.61 -3.19
N GLN A 93 -0.56 -3.26 -2.13
CA GLN A 93 0.84 -3.68 -1.91
C GLN A 93 0.98 -5.20 -1.92
N ALA A 94 0.08 -5.91 -1.25
CA ALA A 94 0.08 -7.37 -1.22
C ALA A 94 -0.17 -7.98 -2.61
N ALA A 95 -1.08 -7.40 -3.39
CA ALA A 95 -1.37 -7.84 -4.75
C ALA A 95 -0.17 -7.69 -5.71
N PHE A 96 0.69 -6.70 -5.45
CA PHE A 96 1.91 -6.47 -6.24
C PHE A 96 3.13 -7.27 -5.77
N ALA A 97 2.99 -8.21 -4.88
CA ALA A 97 4.13 -8.96 -4.36
C ALA A 97 4.92 -9.72 -5.44
N ASP A 98 4.28 -10.06 -6.56
CA ASP A 98 4.90 -10.64 -7.76
C ASP A 98 5.48 -9.59 -8.72
N GLY A 99 5.40 -8.31 -8.37
CA GLY A 99 5.79 -7.20 -9.23
C GLY A 99 4.76 -6.81 -10.29
N GLN A 100 3.68 -7.55 -10.40
CA GLN A 100 2.60 -7.33 -11.37
C GLN A 100 1.24 -7.58 -10.73
N LEU A 101 0.25 -6.85 -11.17
CA LEU A 101 -1.15 -7.03 -10.79
C LEU A 101 -1.88 -7.83 -11.88
N SER A 102 -2.43 -8.99 -11.54
CA SER A 102 -3.24 -9.77 -12.45
C SER A 102 -4.63 -9.17 -12.63
N GLN A 103 -5.32 -9.54 -13.70
CA GLN A 103 -6.70 -9.11 -13.92
C GLN A 103 -7.65 -9.64 -12.84
N GLU A 104 -7.43 -10.87 -12.40
CA GLU A 104 -8.20 -11.51 -11.33
C GLU A 104 -8.04 -10.78 -9.99
N GLU A 105 -6.81 -10.40 -9.65
CA GLU A 105 -6.52 -9.60 -8.45
C GLU A 105 -7.14 -8.20 -8.54
N TYR A 106 -7.09 -7.56 -9.72
CA TYR A 106 -7.73 -6.27 -9.94
C TYR A 106 -9.24 -6.34 -9.70
N VAL A 107 -9.91 -7.37 -10.18
CA VAL A 107 -11.34 -7.58 -9.96
C VAL A 107 -11.67 -7.70 -8.47
N VAL A 108 -10.84 -8.40 -7.70
CA VAL A 108 -11.02 -8.49 -6.24
C VAL A 108 -10.79 -7.14 -5.58
N LEU A 109 -9.77 -6.39 -5.98
CA LEU A 109 -9.53 -5.03 -5.45
C LEU A 109 -10.71 -4.09 -5.74
N GLU A 110 -11.34 -4.19 -6.90
CA GLU A 110 -12.58 -3.46 -7.21
C GLU A 110 -13.71 -3.82 -6.27
N LYS A 111 -13.90 -5.11 -6.01
CA LYS A 111 -14.92 -5.62 -5.07
C LYS A 111 -14.68 -5.19 -3.63
N VAL A 112 -13.43 -4.97 -3.25
CA VAL A 112 -13.06 -4.42 -1.95
C VAL A 112 -13.27 -2.90 -1.90
N ALA A 113 -12.83 -2.19 -2.91
CA ALA A 113 -12.86 -0.73 -2.96
C ALA A 113 -14.28 -0.16 -2.93
N LYS A 114 -15.21 -0.76 -3.66
CA LYS A 114 -16.59 -0.27 -3.79
C LYS A 114 -17.35 -0.18 -2.47
N PRO A 115 -17.40 -1.24 -1.64
CA PRO A 115 -18.05 -1.15 -0.33
C PRO A 115 -17.41 -0.15 0.64
N LEU A 116 -16.13 0.15 0.43
CA LEU A 116 -15.38 1.13 1.22
C LEU A 116 -15.53 2.57 0.71
N GLY A 117 -16.34 2.79 -0.31
CA GLY A 117 -16.61 4.12 -0.86
C GLY A 117 -15.59 4.63 -1.87
N PHE A 118 -14.75 3.74 -2.42
CA PHE A 118 -13.79 4.09 -3.47
C PHE A 118 -14.34 3.72 -4.84
N ARG A 119 -14.36 4.70 -5.74
CA ARG A 119 -14.74 4.49 -7.13
C ARG A 119 -13.58 3.81 -7.89
N ARG A 120 -13.89 3.26 -9.05
CA ARG A 120 -12.87 2.66 -9.93
C ARG A 120 -11.71 3.60 -10.21
N ARG A 121 -11.99 4.87 -10.49
CA ARG A 121 -10.94 5.89 -10.72
C ARG A 121 -10.06 6.12 -9.49
N ASP A 122 -10.64 6.05 -8.29
CA ASP A 122 -9.87 6.19 -7.05
C ASP A 122 -8.91 5.01 -6.87
N LEU A 123 -9.40 3.80 -7.12
CA LEU A 123 -8.59 2.59 -7.10
C LEU A 123 -7.46 2.65 -8.14
N ASP A 124 -7.77 3.01 -9.38
CA ASP A 124 -6.78 3.13 -10.45
C ASP A 124 -5.70 4.16 -10.11
N TYR A 125 -6.10 5.26 -9.49
CA TYR A 125 -5.18 6.29 -9.00
C TYR A 125 -4.24 5.74 -7.91
N LEU A 126 -4.77 5.05 -6.91
CA LEU A 126 -3.96 4.43 -5.84
C LEU A 126 -3.01 3.37 -6.39
N ILE A 127 -3.45 2.56 -7.34
CA ILE A 127 -2.60 1.56 -8.01
C ILE A 127 -1.48 2.25 -8.77
N SER A 128 -1.77 3.28 -9.54
CA SER A 128 -0.79 4.05 -10.30
C SER A 128 0.28 4.69 -9.40
N MET A 129 -0.14 5.25 -8.26
CA MET A 129 0.78 5.80 -7.26
C MET A 129 1.66 4.71 -6.66
N PHE A 130 1.10 3.55 -6.33
CA PHE A 130 1.87 2.45 -5.77
C PHE A 130 2.90 1.90 -6.77
N GLU A 131 2.55 1.76 -8.03
CA GLU A 131 3.49 1.38 -9.09
C GLU A 131 4.67 2.37 -9.18
N ALA A 132 4.39 3.66 -9.10
CA ALA A 132 5.42 4.70 -9.07
C ALA A 132 6.32 4.58 -7.83
N GLU A 133 5.74 4.30 -6.65
CA GLU A 133 6.49 4.06 -5.42
C GLU A 133 7.41 2.85 -5.53
N LEU A 134 6.95 1.75 -6.12
CA LEU A 134 7.77 0.55 -6.34
C LEU A 134 8.98 0.85 -7.22
N ARG A 135 8.79 1.54 -8.34
CA ARG A 135 9.87 1.92 -9.24
C ARG A 135 10.86 2.85 -8.55
N PHE A 136 10.36 3.81 -7.78
CA PHE A 136 11.18 4.77 -7.05
C PHE A 136 12.05 4.09 -5.98
N ARG A 137 11.48 3.18 -5.19
CA ARG A 137 12.21 2.40 -4.17
C ARG A 137 13.32 1.53 -4.77
N GLN A 138 13.05 0.84 -5.87
CA GLN A 138 14.03 0.00 -6.55
C GLN A 138 15.28 0.77 -6.95
N ARG A 139 15.15 2.06 -7.24
CA ARG A 139 16.26 2.93 -7.61
C ARG A 139 17.04 3.45 -6.43
N GLU A 140 16.37 3.81 -5.35
CA GLU A 140 17.07 4.22 -4.13
C GLU A 140 17.90 3.07 -3.60
N GLY A 141 17.40 1.83 -3.64
CA GLY A 141 18.15 0.63 -3.29
C GLY A 141 19.39 0.41 -4.16
N GLN A 142 19.31 0.68 -5.46
CA GLN A 142 20.46 0.58 -6.37
C GLN A 142 21.51 1.67 -6.15
N ARG A 143 21.10 2.88 -5.77
CA ARG A 143 22.02 3.96 -5.42
C ARG A 143 22.82 3.68 -4.15
N GLY A 144 22.19 3.07 -3.15
CA GLY A 144 22.86 2.67 -1.90
C GLY A 144 23.94 1.60 -2.11
N GLN A 145 23.74 0.69 -3.07
CA GLN A 145 24.69 -0.37 -3.39
C GLN A 145 25.79 0.07 -4.36
N ALA A 146 25.54 1.08 -5.20
CA ALA A 146 26.52 1.58 -6.18
C ALA A 146 27.68 2.34 -5.54
N ASN A 147 27.52 2.84 -4.32
CA ASN A 147 28.63 3.46 -3.57
C ASN A 147 29.65 2.44 -3.01
N GLY A 148 29.35 1.15 -3.06
CA GLY A 148 30.25 0.08 -2.57
C GLY A 148 30.98 -0.76 -3.62
N ARG A 149 30.60 -0.66 -4.89
CA ARG A 149 31.23 -1.46 -5.96
C ARG A 149 31.27 -0.68 -7.28
N ARG A 150 32.29 0.16 -7.44
CA ARG A 150 32.79 0.54 -8.76
C ARG A 150 33.65 -0.61 -9.26
N GLN A 151 33.12 -1.38 -10.18
CA GLN A 151 33.72 -2.03 -11.34
C GLN A 151 33.12 -3.40 -11.64
N GLN A 152 32.80 -3.54 -12.92
CA GLN A 152 32.40 -4.76 -13.64
C GLN A 152 30.92 -5.19 -13.53
N SER A 153 30.11 -4.62 -14.38
CA SER A 153 29.42 -5.31 -15.49
C SER A 153 28.47 -4.33 -16.16
N ARG A 154 28.96 -3.67 -17.20
CA ARG A 154 28.13 -3.06 -18.23
C ARG A 154 27.61 -4.18 -19.11
N GLN A 155 26.36 -4.59 -18.91
CA GLN A 155 25.56 -5.15 -20.01
C GLN A 155 24.09 -5.24 -19.60
N GLN A 156 23.29 -4.51 -20.34
CA GLN A 156 21.87 -4.72 -20.66
C GLN A 156 20.84 -4.66 -19.53
N GLN A 157 20.67 -3.46 -18.98
CA GLN A 157 19.32 -2.92 -18.70
C GLN A 157 19.38 -1.44 -19.07
N ALA A 158 18.49 -0.98 -19.94
CA ALA A 158 18.42 0.42 -20.31
C ALA A 158 18.29 1.25 -19.02
N PRO A 159 19.16 2.22 -18.80
CA PRO A 159 19.08 3.01 -17.58
C PRO A 159 17.76 3.77 -17.61
N TYR A 160 16.90 3.43 -16.70
CA TYR A 160 15.73 4.21 -16.39
C TYR A 160 16.16 5.65 -16.22
N SER A 161 15.69 6.52 -17.04
CA SER A 161 16.24 7.87 -17.12
C SER A 161 15.97 8.67 -15.83
N ALA A 162 16.82 9.65 -15.57
CA ALA A 162 16.59 10.61 -14.48
C ALA A 162 15.21 11.29 -14.61
N GLN A 163 14.74 11.44 -15.85
CA GLN A 163 13.40 11.97 -16.14
C GLN A 163 12.29 11.03 -15.66
N GLN A 164 12.40 9.73 -15.89
CA GLN A 164 11.40 8.77 -15.42
C GLN A 164 11.32 8.73 -13.89
N THR A 165 12.44 8.92 -13.19
CA THR A 165 12.44 9.03 -11.72
C THR A 165 11.69 10.26 -11.25
N LEU A 166 11.92 11.37 -11.93
CA LEU A 166 11.21 12.62 -11.63
C LEU A 166 9.73 12.51 -11.92
N ASP A 167 9.34 11.86 -13.02
CA ASP A 167 7.94 11.59 -13.35
C ASP A 167 7.26 10.72 -12.28
N ASP A 168 7.94 9.69 -11.80
CA ASP A 168 7.44 8.87 -10.69
C ASP A 168 7.32 9.67 -9.39
N ALA A 169 8.26 10.57 -9.09
CA ALA A 169 8.19 11.45 -7.94
C ALA A 169 6.96 12.37 -8.01
N TYR A 170 6.67 12.97 -9.15
CA TYR A 170 5.45 13.76 -9.35
C TYR A 170 4.19 12.91 -9.13
N ARG A 171 4.18 11.69 -9.63
CA ARG A 171 3.05 10.78 -9.45
C ARG A 171 2.83 10.38 -8.00
N ILE A 172 3.88 10.11 -7.25
CA ILE A 172 3.83 9.81 -5.80
C ILE A 172 3.20 10.97 -5.02
N ILE A 173 3.53 12.20 -5.37
CA ILE A 173 2.95 13.40 -4.74
C ILE A 173 1.52 13.65 -5.25
N GLY A 174 1.17 13.14 -6.42
CA GLY A 174 -0.15 13.31 -7.03
C GLY A 174 -0.30 14.63 -7.78
N VAL A 175 0.78 15.09 -8.41
CA VAL A 175 0.83 16.32 -9.21
C VAL A 175 1.39 16.06 -10.60
N SER A 176 1.26 17.06 -11.46
CA SER A 176 1.86 17.08 -12.78
C SER A 176 3.16 17.89 -12.78
N ALA A 177 4.07 17.57 -13.69
CA ALA A 177 5.29 18.36 -13.91
C ALA A 177 5.02 19.81 -14.30
N SER A 178 3.85 20.10 -14.84
CA SER A 178 3.40 21.45 -15.21
C SER A 178 2.79 22.25 -14.05
N ASP A 179 2.55 21.62 -12.92
CA ASP A 179 1.99 22.30 -11.75
C ASP A 179 3.00 23.29 -11.12
N ASP A 180 2.48 24.36 -10.53
CA ASP A 180 3.30 25.36 -9.87
C ASP A 180 3.79 24.88 -8.48
N GLU A 181 4.78 25.58 -7.94
CA GLU A 181 5.37 25.28 -6.64
C GLU A 181 4.32 25.24 -5.51
N LYS A 182 3.38 26.17 -5.51
CA LYS A 182 2.31 26.25 -4.50
C LYS A 182 1.41 25.02 -4.53
N THR A 183 1.04 24.57 -5.72
CA THR A 183 0.24 23.35 -5.93
C THR A 183 0.99 22.11 -5.45
N ILE A 184 2.26 21.99 -5.77
CA ILE A 184 3.12 20.88 -5.36
C ILE A 184 3.28 20.84 -3.83
N LYS A 185 3.55 21.97 -3.19
CA LYS A 185 3.66 22.08 -1.73
C LYS A 185 2.34 21.69 -1.03
N ARG A 186 1.20 22.12 -1.59
CA ARG A 186 -0.11 21.75 -1.05
C ARG A 186 -0.37 20.26 -1.15
N ALA A 187 -0.10 19.66 -2.31
CA ALA A 187 -0.25 18.23 -2.54
C ALA A 187 0.64 17.40 -1.61
N TYR A 188 1.88 17.80 -1.43
CA TYR A 188 2.80 17.17 -0.49
C TYR A 188 2.27 17.18 0.95
N ARG A 189 1.83 18.33 1.44
CA ARG A 189 1.26 18.43 2.80
C ARG A 189 0.03 17.56 2.97
N LYS A 190 -0.83 17.50 1.96
CA LYS A 190 -2.01 16.64 1.96
C LYS A 190 -1.61 15.17 2.06
N ARG A 191 -0.69 14.71 1.22
CA ARG A 191 -0.20 13.33 1.24
C ARG A 191 0.44 12.96 2.57
N MET A 192 1.29 13.83 3.11
CA MET A 192 1.90 13.60 4.42
C MET A 192 0.86 13.54 5.54
N SER A 193 -0.16 14.39 5.49
CA SER A 193 -1.25 14.37 6.46
C SER A 193 -2.09 13.09 6.38
N GLU A 194 -2.34 12.57 5.19
CA GLU A 194 -3.07 11.32 4.97
C GLU A 194 -2.33 10.09 5.50
N HIS A 195 -1.00 10.12 5.53
CA HIS A 195 -0.15 8.99 5.91
C HIS A 195 0.65 9.22 7.20
N HIS A 196 0.33 10.28 7.95
CA HIS A 196 1.03 10.55 9.20
C HIS A 196 0.67 9.50 10.26
N PRO A 197 1.67 8.73 10.78
CA PRO A 197 1.40 7.61 11.67
C PRO A 197 0.57 7.98 12.90
N ASP A 198 0.94 9.07 13.59
CA ASP A 198 0.25 9.50 14.81
C ASP A 198 -1.21 9.88 14.56
N LYS A 199 -1.48 10.54 13.44
CA LYS A 199 -2.85 10.88 13.06
C LYS A 199 -3.69 9.64 12.75
N LEU A 200 -3.11 8.68 12.02
CA LEU A 200 -3.79 7.44 11.66
C LEU A 200 -4.10 6.60 12.90
N ILE A 201 -3.15 6.49 13.83
CA ILE A 201 -3.33 5.76 15.10
C ILE A 201 -4.42 6.43 15.94
N SER A 202 -4.41 7.76 16.06
CA SER A 202 -5.45 8.50 16.79
C SER A 202 -6.86 8.31 16.21
N LYS A 203 -6.95 7.97 14.92
CA LYS A 203 -8.22 7.71 14.21
C LYS A 203 -8.61 6.24 14.15
N GLY A 204 -7.82 5.34 14.72
CA GLY A 204 -8.15 3.93 14.83
C GLY A 204 -7.31 2.97 14.01
N LEU A 205 -6.23 3.44 13.34
CA LEU A 205 -5.26 2.52 12.75
C LEU A 205 -4.55 1.75 13.87
N PRO A 206 -4.44 0.42 13.81
CA PRO A 206 -3.66 -0.33 14.77
C PRO A 206 -2.21 0.12 14.82
N GLU A 207 -1.64 0.21 16.03
CA GLU A 207 -0.22 0.56 16.21
C GLU A 207 0.72 -0.37 15.44
N GLN A 208 0.33 -1.63 15.27
CA GLN A 208 1.09 -2.62 14.50
C GLN A 208 1.21 -2.25 13.02
N ALA A 209 0.29 -1.44 12.48
CA ALA A 209 0.35 -0.93 11.12
C ALA A 209 1.18 0.37 10.98
N MET A 210 1.73 0.89 12.07
CA MET A 210 2.49 2.14 12.10
C MET A 210 3.71 2.12 11.19
N GLU A 211 4.44 1.01 11.13
CA GLU A 211 5.65 0.89 10.29
C GLU A 211 5.32 0.99 8.80
N ILE A 212 4.17 0.47 8.39
CA ILE A 212 3.70 0.60 7.00
C ILE A 212 3.41 2.07 6.67
N ALA A 213 2.73 2.79 7.57
CA ALA A 213 2.45 4.20 7.42
C ALA A 213 3.74 5.05 7.40
N LYS A 214 4.69 4.76 8.27
CA LYS A 214 6.02 5.42 8.29
C LYS A 214 6.75 5.24 6.97
N LYS A 215 6.82 4.03 6.46
CA LYS A 215 7.50 3.73 5.20
C LYS A 215 6.88 4.50 4.04
N LYS A 216 5.56 4.57 3.99
CA LYS A 216 4.84 5.34 2.99
C LYS A 216 5.12 6.84 3.11
N ALA A 217 5.12 7.39 4.32
CA ALA A 217 5.49 8.78 4.57
C ALA A 217 6.93 9.09 4.14
N GLN A 218 7.87 8.18 4.36
CA GLN A 218 9.26 8.32 3.91
C GLN A 218 9.36 8.36 2.38
N ASP A 219 8.61 7.52 1.67
CA ASP A 219 8.59 7.52 0.21
C ASP A 219 8.03 8.85 -0.34
N ILE A 220 6.99 9.37 0.27
CA ILE A 220 6.40 10.67 -0.10
C ILE A 220 7.43 11.79 0.13
N GLN A 221 8.11 11.78 1.26
CA GLN A 221 9.15 12.76 1.58
C GLN A 221 10.31 12.71 0.59
N SER A 222 10.82 11.51 0.28
CA SER A 222 11.91 11.33 -0.67
C SER A 222 11.54 11.81 -2.07
N ALA A 223 10.32 11.54 -2.52
CA ALA A 223 9.80 12.03 -3.79
C ALA A 223 9.75 13.56 -3.84
N TYR A 224 9.26 14.18 -2.77
CA TYR A 224 9.18 15.65 -2.66
C TYR A 224 10.57 16.30 -2.66
N GLU A 225 11.53 15.74 -1.92
CA GLU A 225 12.90 16.23 -1.91
C GLU A 225 13.55 16.20 -3.30
N LEU A 226 13.31 15.15 -4.08
CA LEU A 226 13.79 15.07 -5.45
C LEU A 226 13.19 16.18 -6.33
N ILE A 227 11.88 16.42 -6.22
CA ILE A 227 11.20 17.50 -6.96
C ILE A 227 11.79 18.86 -6.59
N LYS A 228 12.01 19.13 -5.31
CA LYS A 228 12.60 20.37 -4.83
C LYS A 228 13.99 20.60 -5.43
N GLN A 229 14.85 19.58 -5.40
CA GLN A 229 16.20 19.67 -5.96
C GLN A 229 16.18 19.96 -7.46
N ARG A 230 15.26 19.35 -8.19
CA ARG A 230 15.19 19.51 -9.66
C ARG A 230 14.56 20.82 -10.10
N ARG A 231 13.69 21.38 -9.29
CA ARG A 231 12.99 22.65 -9.58
C ARG A 231 13.59 23.85 -8.86
N ASP A 232 14.57 23.62 -8.01
CA ASP A 232 15.30 24.65 -7.28
C ASP A 232 14.42 25.54 -6.41
N PHE A 233 13.59 24.91 -5.51
CA PHE A 233 12.79 25.63 -4.53
C PHE A 233 12.78 25.00 -3.14
#